data_9da65b20ee9a5fb8a6c09e20a273b311
#
_entry.id   9da65b20ee9a5fb8a6c09e20a273b311
#
_cell.length_a   1.000
_cell.length_b   1.000
_cell.length_c   1.000
_cell.angle_alpha   90.00
_cell.angle_beta   90.00
_cell.angle_gamma   90.00
#
_symmetry.space_group_name_H-M   'P 1'
#
loop_
_entity.id
_entity.type
_entity.pdbx_description
1 polymer ?
#
loop_
_entity_poly.entity_id
_entity_poly.type
_entity_poly.pdbx_seq_one_letter_code
_entity_poly.pdbx_strand_id
1 'polypeptide(L)'
;MEKGIDIHNYDRLLAKTMVRMKSSGISEKNKNTIEKFGDHCFANGIGKARVIKYTQTLKTLALWLKKDFHKVSKEDIEKLVIFIQHKGTYSEWTKRDFNVTLKKFYKWLKGTGDFPPEVKWLSTKPNKSKLKLPGQDGLLTEDDIKTLIAASDHPRNKSLISLLYESGCRIGEIASLQMNNIAFDDKGAVLNVLGKTGARRIRIVSSVSYLLAWINCHPMKNEPKAPLWTNIGAVNNRKHMQYGTIRTLLQKIFVRAGIKKRFNPHIFRHSRATFLANFLTEAQLKVYFGWVQGSD
;
A
#
# COMPACT_ATOMS: atom_id res chain seq x y z
N MET A 1 -0.59 12.56 19.32
CA MET A 1 0.35 11.73 18.56
C MET A 1 0.73 12.48 17.31
N GLU A 2 2.02 12.78 17.12
CA GLU A 2 2.49 13.41 15.88
C GLU A 2 2.16 12.49 14.68
N LYS A 3 1.53 13.06 13.66
CA LYS A 3 1.28 12.34 12.40
C LYS A 3 2.63 11.99 11.76
N GLY A 4 2.87 10.71 11.52
CA GLY A 4 4.06 10.28 10.78
C GLY A 4 4.11 10.89 9.38
N ILE A 5 5.27 10.80 8.72
CA ILE A 5 5.48 11.35 7.38
C ILE A 5 4.49 10.72 6.38
N ASP A 6 3.71 11.55 5.67
CA ASP A 6 2.83 11.07 4.59
C ASP A 6 3.65 10.80 3.31
N ILE A 7 4.11 9.58 3.18
CA ILE A 7 4.88 9.12 2.01
C ILE A 7 4.06 9.01 0.71
N HIS A 8 2.73 9.02 0.81
CA HIS A 8 1.83 8.90 -0.34
C HIS A 8 1.36 10.24 -0.89
N ASN A 9 1.49 11.32 -0.09
CA ASN A 9 0.98 12.64 -0.40
C ASN A 9 -0.52 12.58 -0.79
N TYR A 10 -1.32 12.03 0.13
CA TYR A 10 -2.74 11.78 -0.12
C TYR A 10 -3.53 13.06 -0.44
N ASP A 11 -3.14 14.23 0.07
CA ASP A 11 -3.81 15.50 -0.27
C ASP A 11 -3.65 15.82 -1.76
N ARG A 12 -2.44 15.76 -2.26
CA ARG A 12 -2.17 15.97 -3.69
C ARG A 12 -2.83 14.90 -4.57
N LEU A 13 -2.84 13.65 -4.11
CA LEU A 13 -3.44 12.54 -4.86
C LEU A 13 -4.96 12.69 -4.91
N LEU A 14 -5.59 13.10 -3.80
CA LEU A 14 -7.02 13.38 -3.75
C LEU A 14 -7.39 14.51 -4.71
N ALA A 15 -6.70 15.66 -4.63
CA ALA A 15 -6.92 16.79 -5.51
C ALA A 15 -6.82 16.39 -7.00
N LYS A 16 -5.75 15.66 -7.38
CA LYS A 16 -5.60 15.14 -8.74
C LYS A 16 -6.71 14.17 -9.15
N THR A 17 -7.19 13.35 -8.23
CA THR A 17 -8.27 12.39 -8.49
C THR A 17 -9.58 13.11 -8.75
N MET A 18 -9.88 14.16 -7.96
CA MET A 18 -11.06 14.99 -8.15
C MET A 18 -11.03 15.72 -9.48
N VAL A 19 -9.90 16.35 -9.85
CA VAL A 19 -9.74 16.99 -11.16
C VAL A 19 -9.98 15.98 -12.30
N ARG A 20 -9.38 14.79 -12.25
CA ARG A 20 -9.56 13.74 -13.27
C ARG A 20 -11.00 13.19 -13.31
N MET A 21 -11.72 13.20 -12.22
CA MET A 21 -13.11 12.80 -12.18
C MET A 21 -13.99 13.90 -12.81
N LYS A 22 -13.78 15.16 -12.47
CA LYS A 22 -14.51 16.31 -13.03
C LYS A 22 -14.29 16.47 -14.53
N SER A 23 -13.08 16.25 -15.03
CA SER A 23 -12.75 16.33 -16.46
C SER A 23 -13.13 15.07 -17.26
N SER A 24 -13.70 14.04 -16.61
CA SER A 24 -14.09 12.81 -17.32
C SER A 24 -15.43 12.95 -18.04
N GLY A 25 -15.66 12.13 -19.07
CA GLY A 25 -16.89 12.12 -19.88
C GLY A 25 -18.12 11.48 -19.22
N ILE A 26 -18.23 11.50 -17.88
CA ILE A 26 -19.42 11.06 -17.15
C ILE A 26 -20.39 12.23 -16.95
N SER A 27 -21.69 11.94 -16.75
CA SER A 27 -22.69 13.00 -16.58
C SER A 27 -22.41 13.86 -15.34
N GLU A 28 -22.81 15.14 -15.39
CA GLU A 28 -22.67 16.04 -14.24
C GLU A 28 -23.41 15.52 -12.99
N LYS A 29 -24.54 14.82 -13.19
CA LYS A 29 -25.27 14.17 -12.09
C LYS A 29 -24.41 13.11 -11.41
N ASN A 30 -23.68 12.30 -12.19
CA ASN A 30 -22.77 11.29 -11.64
C ASN A 30 -21.56 11.93 -10.95
N LYS A 31 -21.00 13.02 -11.50
CA LYS A 31 -19.91 13.76 -10.85
C LYS A 31 -20.33 14.27 -9.47
N ASN A 32 -21.44 14.96 -9.40
CA ASN A 32 -22.01 15.48 -8.15
C ASN A 32 -22.32 14.36 -7.14
N THR A 33 -22.84 13.23 -7.62
CA THR A 33 -23.14 12.07 -6.76
C THR A 33 -21.87 11.45 -6.18
N ILE A 34 -20.80 11.35 -6.97
CA ILE A 34 -19.49 10.85 -6.51
C ILE A 34 -18.89 11.79 -5.47
N GLU A 35 -18.98 13.11 -5.66
CA GLU A 35 -18.49 14.10 -4.68
C GLU A 35 -19.23 13.99 -3.35
N LYS A 36 -20.57 14.01 -3.39
CA LYS A 36 -21.42 13.85 -2.19
C LYS A 36 -21.13 12.54 -1.43
N PHE A 37 -20.87 11.45 -2.16
CA PHE A 37 -20.48 10.20 -1.55
C PHE A 37 -19.09 10.29 -0.90
N GLY A 38 -18.15 11.01 -1.51
CA GLY A 38 -16.84 11.30 -0.94
C GLY A 38 -16.95 12.07 0.38
N ASP A 39 -17.77 13.13 0.41
CA ASP A 39 -18.04 13.94 1.60
C ASP A 39 -18.68 13.11 2.71
N HIS A 40 -19.69 12.29 2.36
CA HIS A 40 -20.29 11.34 3.30
C HIS A 40 -19.24 10.36 3.87
N CYS A 41 -18.32 9.87 3.06
CA CYS A 41 -17.24 9.00 3.51
C CYS A 41 -16.34 9.73 4.51
N PHE A 42 -15.97 10.98 4.25
CA PHE A 42 -15.17 11.79 5.17
C PHE A 42 -15.89 12.06 6.49
N ALA A 43 -17.17 12.43 6.45
CA ALA A 43 -18.01 12.62 7.64
C ALA A 43 -18.08 11.36 8.52
N ASN A 44 -17.95 10.16 7.91
CA ASN A 44 -17.90 8.87 8.61
C ASN A 44 -16.47 8.42 8.95
N GLY A 45 -15.47 9.32 8.95
CA GLY A 45 -14.09 9.02 9.35
C GLY A 45 -13.30 8.16 8.37
N ILE A 46 -13.77 7.98 7.12
CA ILE A 46 -13.05 7.19 6.12
C ILE A 46 -11.86 7.99 5.59
N GLY A 47 -10.66 7.41 5.69
CA GLY A 47 -9.43 8.09 5.30
C GLY A 47 -9.31 8.33 3.79
N LYS A 48 -8.51 9.37 3.42
CA LYS A 48 -8.28 9.85 2.05
C LYS A 48 -7.96 8.74 1.05
N ALA A 49 -7.10 7.79 1.40
CA ALA A 49 -6.73 6.67 0.53
C ALA A 49 -7.94 5.86 0.05
N ARG A 50 -8.91 5.63 0.92
CA ARG A 50 -10.11 4.88 0.59
C ARG A 50 -11.08 5.71 -0.25
N VAL A 51 -11.23 6.99 0.05
CA VAL A 51 -12.07 7.91 -0.74
C VAL A 51 -11.52 8.04 -2.16
N ILE A 52 -10.20 8.20 -2.32
CA ILE A 52 -9.53 8.20 -3.64
C ILE A 52 -9.88 6.93 -4.41
N LYS A 53 -9.79 5.76 -3.78
CA LYS A 53 -10.13 4.49 -4.42
C LYS A 53 -11.60 4.44 -4.84
N TYR A 54 -12.52 4.87 -3.97
CA TYR A 54 -13.94 4.91 -4.31
C TYR A 54 -14.22 5.85 -5.47
N THR A 55 -13.68 7.06 -5.46
CA THR A 55 -13.84 8.03 -6.56
C THR A 55 -13.36 7.47 -7.89
N GLN A 56 -12.18 6.85 -7.91
CA GLN A 56 -11.63 6.23 -9.13
C GLN A 56 -12.48 5.07 -9.61
N THR A 57 -12.92 4.21 -8.71
CA THR A 57 -13.77 3.05 -9.03
C THR A 57 -15.12 3.51 -9.55
N LEU A 58 -15.80 4.43 -8.87
CA LEU A 58 -17.12 4.95 -9.30
C LEU A 58 -17.04 5.68 -10.63
N LYS A 59 -15.99 6.49 -10.87
CA LYS A 59 -15.74 7.08 -12.19
C LYS A 59 -15.67 6.02 -13.28
N THR A 60 -14.93 4.93 -13.05
CA THR A 60 -14.80 3.84 -14.02
C THR A 60 -16.13 3.13 -14.25
N LEU A 61 -16.88 2.85 -13.19
CA LEU A 61 -18.22 2.25 -13.28
C LEU A 61 -19.19 3.14 -14.05
N ALA A 62 -19.20 4.45 -13.81
CA ALA A 62 -20.04 5.39 -14.53
C ALA A 62 -19.74 5.42 -16.05
N LEU A 63 -18.45 5.34 -16.42
CA LEU A 63 -18.06 5.26 -17.84
C LEU A 63 -18.55 3.98 -18.52
N TRP A 64 -18.63 2.86 -17.80
CA TRP A 64 -19.10 1.59 -18.36
C TRP A 64 -20.63 1.51 -18.40
N LEU A 65 -21.30 1.99 -17.35
CA LEU A 65 -22.77 2.01 -17.28
C LEU A 65 -23.41 2.95 -18.28
N LYS A 66 -22.76 4.09 -18.57
CA LYS A 66 -23.29 5.15 -19.46
C LYS A 66 -24.68 5.63 -19.06
N LYS A 67 -25.05 5.51 -17.79
CA LYS A 67 -26.32 5.92 -17.17
C LYS A 67 -26.06 6.70 -15.90
N ASP A 68 -26.99 7.56 -15.51
CA ASP A 68 -26.98 8.17 -14.18
C ASP A 68 -27.21 7.09 -13.11
N PHE A 69 -26.43 7.10 -12.04
CA PHE A 69 -26.47 6.09 -10.97
C PHE A 69 -27.87 5.89 -10.38
N HIS A 70 -28.67 6.96 -10.27
CA HIS A 70 -30.04 6.91 -9.77
C HIS A 70 -30.99 6.12 -10.67
N LYS A 71 -30.68 5.97 -11.97
CA LYS A 71 -31.48 5.29 -12.98
C LYS A 71 -31.00 3.87 -13.27
N VAL A 72 -29.94 3.42 -12.60
CA VAL A 72 -29.36 2.09 -12.80
C VAL A 72 -30.27 1.06 -12.16
N SER A 73 -30.66 0.05 -12.92
CA SER A 73 -31.46 -1.09 -12.46
C SER A 73 -30.59 -2.25 -12.00
N LYS A 74 -31.20 -3.29 -11.42
CA LYS A 74 -30.52 -4.53 -11.05
C LYS A 74 -29.90 -5.21 -12.28
N GLU A 75 -30.63 -5.25 -13.40
CA GLU A 75 -30.18 -5.84 -14.66
C GLU A 75 -28.95 -5.10 -15.24
N ASP A 76 -28.90 -3.77 -15.10
CA ASP A 76 -27.72 -2.99 -15.49
C ASP A 76 -26.48 -3.40 -14.66
N ILE A 77 -26.66 -3.61 -13.35
CA ILE A 77 -25.57 -4.06 -12.46
C ILE A 77 -25.17 -5.49 -12.78
N GLU A 78 -26.11 -6.39 -13.08
CA GLU A 78 -25.80 -7.76 -13.49
C GLU A 78 -24.94 -7.78 -14.75
N LYS A 79 -25.31 -7.02 -15.81
CA LYS A 79 -24.52 -6.87 -17.03
C LYS A 79 -23.12 -6.32 -16.74
N LEU A 80 -23.03 -5.31 -15.89
CA LEU A 80 -21.76 -4.72 -15.47
C LEU A 80 -20.86 -5.74 -14.75
N VAL A 81 -21.41 -6.53 -13.84
CA VAL A 81 -20.66 -7.54 -13.10
C VAL A 81 -20.20 -8.67 -14.03
N ILE A 82 -21.05 -9.12 -14.95
CA ILE A 82 -20.67 -10.08 -15.99
C ILE A 82 -19.46 -9.53 -16.77
N PHE A 83 -19.51 -8.29 -17.25
CA PHE A 83 -18.38 -7.65 -17.91
C PHE A 83 -17.11 -7.64 -17.08
N ILE A 84 -17.20 -7.27 -15.79
CA ILE A 84 -16.06 -7.26 -14.85
C ILE A 84 -15.50 -8.69 -14.67
N GLN A 85 -16.37 -9.70 -14.54
CA GLN A 85 -15.95 -11.10 -14.35
C GLN A 85 -15.20 -11.66 -15.55
N HIS A 86 -15.60 -11.30 -16.77
CA HIS A 86 -14.95 -11.75 -17.99
C HIS A 86 -13.69 -10.95 -18.36
N LYS A 87 -13.40 -9.86 -17.64
CA LYS A 87 -12.19 -9.07 -17.89
C LYS A 87 -10.95 -9.80 -17.36
N GLY A 88 -10.27 -10.53 -18.23
CA GLY A 88 -9.12 -11.39 -17.88
C GLY A 88 -7.93 -10.65 -17.26
N THR A 89 -7.87 -9.32 -17.40
CA THR A 89 -6.82 -8.47 -16.79
C THR A 89 -7.01 -8.20 -15.31
N TYR A 90 -8.20 -8.48 -14.74
CA TYR A 90 -8.49 -8.20 -13.34
C TYR A 90 -8.27 -9.43 -12.45
N SER A 91 -7.53 -9.20 -11.33
CA SER A 91 -7.42 -10.18 -10.27
C SER A 91 -8.76 -10.34 -9.53
N GLU A 92 -8.95 -11.48 -8.86
CA GLU A 92 -10.13 -11.71 -8.03
C GLU A 92 -10.29 -10.64 -6.92
N TRP A 93 -9.19 -10.15 -6.36
CA TRP A 93 -9.20 -9.02 -5.42
C TRP A 93 -9.71 -7.72 -6.06
N THR A 94 -9.34 -7.44 -7.31
CA THR A 94 -9.84 -6.28 -8.06
C THR A 94 -11.34 -6.41 -8.32
N LYS A 95 -11.81 -7.58 -8.75
CA LYS A 95 -13.24 -7.86 -8.97
C LYS A 95 -14.04 -7.69 -7.67
N ARG A 96 -13.53 -8.24 -6.57
CA ARG A 96 -14.10 -8.06 -5.23
C ARG A 96 -14.21 -6.57 -4.84
N ASP A 97 -13.19 -5.77 -5.11
CA ASP A 97 -13.17 -4.35 -4.77
C ASP A 97 -14.22 -3.55 -5.53
N PHE A 98 -14.54 -3.90 -6.77
CA PHE A 98 -15.69 -3.36 -7.50
C PHE A 98 -17.00 -3.67 -6.77
N ASN A 99 -17.22 -4.93 -6.39
CA ASN A 99 -18.44 -5.34 -5.68
C ASN A 99 -18.59 -4.64 -4.32
N VAL A 100 -17.50 -4.55 -3.54
CA VAL A 100 -17.49 -3.83 -2.26
C VAL A 100 -17.86 -2.35 -2.45
N THR A 101 -17.34 -1.73 -3.51
CA THR A 101 -17.62 -0.32 -3.80
C THR A 101 -19.07 -0.14 -4.21
N LEU A 102 -19.59 -0.99 -5.11
CA LEU A 102 -21.00 -0.97 -5.53
C LEU A 102 -21.94 -1.12 -4.32
N LYS A 103 -21.73 -2.13 -3.47
CA LYS A 103 -22.58 -2.34 -2.29
C LYS A 103 -22.60 -1.13 -1.37
N LYS A 104 -21.41 -0.59 -1.04
CA LYS A 104 -21.32 0.56 -0.14
C LYS A 104 -21.93 1.81 -0.75
N PHE A 105 -21.69 2.06 -2.04
CA PHE A 105 -22.20 3.22 -2.75
C PHE A 105 -23.71 3.18 -2.87
N TYR A 106 -24.32 2.07 -3.31
CA TYR A 106 -25.77 1.96 -3.50
C TYR A 106 -26.52 1.94 -2.16
N LYS A 107 -25.95 1.38 -1.09
CA LYS A 107 -26.52 1.50 0.26
C LYS A 107 -26.67 2.97 0.66
N TRP A 108 -25.64 3.77 0.44
CA TRP A 108 -25.69 5.21 0.69
C TRP A 108 -26.64 5.94 -0.25
N LEU A 109 -26.56 5.66 -1.57
CA LEU A 109 -27.33 6.34 -2.61
C LEU A 109 -28.84 6.18 -2.42
N LYS A 110 -29.28 5.00 -1.98
CA LYS A 110 -30.69 4.68 -1.74
C LYS A 110 -31.15 5.06 -0.33
N GLY A 111 -30.24 5.40 0.57
CA GLY A 111 -30.58 5.76 1.96
C GLY A 111 -31.17 4.62 2.76
N THR A 112 -30.90 3.37 2.40
CA THR A 112 -31.49 2.19 3.04
C THR A 112 -30.65 1.70 4.22
N GLY A 113 -31.29 1.19 5.26
CA GLY A 113 -30.60 0.57 6.41
C GLY A 113 -29.84 -0.71 6.02
N ASP A 114 -30.33 -1.47 5.03
CA ASP A 114 -29.72 -2.67 4.46
C ASP A 114 -29.23 -2.41 3.02
N PHE A 115 -28.61 -3.39 2.40
CA PHE A 115 -28.22 -3.33 0.99
C PHE A 115 -29.46 -3.40 0.09
N PRO A 116 -29.62 -2.45 -0.85
CA PRO A 116 -30.78 -2.46 -1.75
C PRO A 116 -30.72 -3.65 -2.71
N PRO A 117 -31.88 -4.08 -3.26
CA PRO A 117 -32.00 -5.28 -4.10
C PRO A 117 -31.02 -5.32 -5.28
N GLU A 118 -30.68 -4.16 -5.84
CA GLU A 118 -29.76 -4.03 -6.98
C GLU A 118 -28.37 -4.59 -6.68
N VAL A 119 -27.92 -4.55 -5.42
CA VAL A 119 -26.55 -4.94 -5.01
C VAL A 119 -26.51 -5.97 -3.88
N LYS A 120 -27.63 -6.34 -3.28
CA LYS A 120 -27.68 -7.26 -2.12
C LYS A 120 -27.03 -8.60 -2.44
N TRP A 121 -27.24 -9.12 -3.62
CA TRP A 121 -26.74 -10.40 -4.13
C TRP A 121 -25.22 -10.44 -4.39
N LEU A 122 -24.55 -9.28 -4.52
CA LEU A 122 -23.13 -9.23 -4.82
C LEU A 122 -22.29 -9.87 -3.72
N SER A 123 -21.42 -10.80 -4.09
CA SER A 123 -20.43 -11.35 -3.17
C SER A 123 -19.29 -10.35 -2.95
N THR A 124 -18.91 -10.15 -1.70
CA THR A 124 -17.73 -9.37 -1.31
C THR A 124 -16.53 -10.25 -0.95
N LYS A 125 -16.63 -11.57 -1.19
CA LYS A 125 -15.52 -12.52 -1.02
C LYS A 125 -14.84 -12.75 -2.38
N PRO A 126 -13.51 -12.87 -2.43
CA PRO A 126 -12.83 -13.27 -3.67
C PRO A 126 -13.13 -14.75 -3.95
N ASN A 127 -13.10 -15.14 -5.22
CA ASN A 127 -13.20 -16.55 -5.58
C ASN A 127 -11.87 -17.26 -5.21
N LYS A 128 -11.90 -18.05 -4.14
CA LYS A 128 -10.72 -18.72 -3.61
C LYS A 128 -10.08 -19.70 -4.61
N SER A 129 -10.87 -20.37 -5.44
CA SER A 129 -10.34 -21.32 -6.43
C SER A 129 -9.53 -20.67 -7.55
N LYS A 130 -9.72 -19.37 -7.77
CA LYS A 130 -9.00 -18.56 -8.77
C LYS A 130 -7.89 -17.69 -8.18
N LEU A 131 -7.66 -17.76 -6.87
CA LEU A 131 -6.56 -17.06 -6.22
C LEU A 131 -5.25 -17.79 -6.55
N LYS A 132 -4.37 -17.08 -7.25
CA LYS A 132 -2.99 -17.52 -7.40
C LYS A 132 -2.22 -17.11 -6.15
N LEU A 133 -1.92 -18.08 -5.30
CA LEU A 133 -0.95 -17.86 -4.21
C LEU A 133 0.44 -17.68 -4.84
N PRO A 134 1.28 -16.78 -4.32
CA PRO A 134 2.69 -16.74 -4.71
C PRO A 134 3.29 -18.10 -4.35
N GLY A 135 3.82 -18.81 -5.35
CA GLY A 135 4.62 -20.01 -5.07
C GLY A 135 5.88 -19.63 -4.26
N GLN A 136 6.47 -20.60 -3.58
CA GLN A 136 7.74 -20.38 -2.84
C GLN A 136 8.82 -19.78 -3.74
N ASP A 137 8.86 -20.15 -5.02
CA ASP A 137 9.79 -19.61 -6.03
C ASP A 137 9.63 -18.10 -6.28
N GLY A 138 8.50 -17.53 -5.89
CA GLY A 138 8.24 -16.09 -5.97
C GLY A 138 8.86 -15.28 -4.82
N LEU A 139 9.32 -15.93 -3.74
CA LEU A 139 9.87 -15.26 -2.56
C LEU A 139 11.36 -14.97 -2.72
N LEU A 140 11.85 -13.90 -2.07
CA LEU A 140 13.26 -13.57 -2.04
C LEU A 140 14.03 -14.49 -1.07
N THR A 141 15.15 -15.03 -1.53
CA THR A 141 16.12 -15.73 -0.71
C THR A 141 17.13 -14.75 -0.11
N GLU A 142 17.95 -15.20 0.83
CA GLU A 142 19.06 -14.39 1.37
C GLU A 142 20.07 -14.02 0.29
N ASP A 143 20.31 -14.90 -0.69
CA ASP A 143 21.22 -14.61 -1.80
C ASP A 143 20.64 -13.60 -2.78
N ASP A 144 19.31 -13.60 -3.01
CA ASP A 144 18.65 -12.51 -3.72
C ASP A 144 18.88 -11.17 -3.01
N ILE A 145 18.78 -11.14 -1.67
CA ILE A 145 19.01 -9.91 -0.89
C ILE A 145 20.46 -9.44 -1.01
N LYS A 146 21.43 -10.33 -0.90
CA LYS A 146 22.86 -10.00 -1.11
C LYS A 146 23.07 -9.42 -2.51
N THR A 147 22.48 -10.03 -3.53
CA THR A 147 22.54 -9.59 -4.92
C THR A 147 21.92 -8.22 -5.13
N LEU A 148 20.75 -7.94 -4.51
CA LEU A 148 20.11 -6.63 -4.54
C LEU A 148 20.96 -5.55 -3.86
N ILE A 149 21.58 -5.88 -2.72
CA ILE A 149 22.49 -4.97 -2.00
C ILE A 149 23.73 -4.69 -2.84
N ALA A 150 24.33 -5.71 -3.45
CA ALA A 150 25.48 -5.56 -4.33
C ALA A 150 25.18 -4.71 -5.58
N ALA A 151 24.00 -4.88 -6.17
CA ALA A 151 23.53 -4.09 -7.31
C ALA A 151 23.16 -2.64 -6.96
N SER A 152 23.24 -2.26 -5.69
CA SER A 152 22.89 -0.90 -5.22
C SER A 152 24.14 -0.04 -5.11
N ASP A 153 24.13 1.13 -5.77
CA ASP A 153 25.31 2.01 -5.87
C ASP A 153 25.47 2.97 -4.67
N HIS A 154 24.44 3.13 -3.84
CA HIS A 154 24.43 4.17 -2.81
C HIS A 154 24.10 3.59 -1.42
N PRO A 155 24.78 4.03 -0.33
CA PRO A 155 24.55 3.54 1.03
C PRO A 155 23.08 3.57 1.46
N ARG A 156 22.33 4.63 1.12
CA ARG A 156 20.87 4.70 1.36
C ARG A 156 20.12 3.50 0.77
N ASN A 157 20.43 3.13 -0.47
CA ASN A 157 19.72 2.08 -1.17
C ASN A 157 20.04 0.71 -0.58
N LYS A 158 21.30 0.47 -0.23
CA LYS A 158 21.76 -0.74 0.47
C LYS A 158 21.07 -0.88 1.83
N SER A 159 21.04 0.21 2.59
CA SER A 159 20.37 0.28 3.89
C SER A 159 18.87 0.02 3.76
N LEU A 160 18.19 0.63 2.79
CA LEU A 160 16.75 0.46 2.58
C LEU A 160 16.38 -1.01 2.29
N ILE A 161 17.14 -1.67 1.41
CA ILE A 161 16.91 -3.08 1.04
C ILE A 161 17.14 -3.99 2.25
N SER A 162 18.29 -3.82 2.93
CA SER A 162 18.64 -4.60 4.10
C SER A 162 17.59 -4.46 5.21
N LEU A 163 17.17 -3.22 5.53
CA LEU A 163 16.14 -2.96 6.54
C LEU A 163 14.77 -3.55 6.16
N LEU A 164 14.34 -3.41 4.91
CA LEU A 164 13.06 -3.96 4.45
C LEU A 164 13.01 -5.48 4.65
N TYR A 165 14.11 -6.17 4.37
CA TYR A 165 14.16 -7.62 4.52
C TYR A 165 14.26 -8.03 5.98
N GLU A 166 15.27 -7.55 6.71
CA GLU A 166 15.51 -7.97 8.09
C GLU A 166 14.34 -7.66 9.01
N SER A 167 13.81 -6.42 8.95
CA SER A 167 12.68 -6.01 9.79
C SER A 167 11.36 -6.64 9.38
N GLY A 168 11.21 -7.03 8.12
CA GLY A 168 9.92 -7.48 7.56
C GLY A 168 8.79 -6.47 7.71
N CYS A 169 9.10 -5.20 7.99
CA CYS A 169 8.12 -4.13 8.16
C CYS A 169 7.36 -3.84 6.88
N ARG A 170 6.17 -3.24 7.02
CA ARG A 170 5.47 -2.70 5.85
C ARG A 170 6.29 -1.55 5.26
N ILE A 171 6.27 -1.43 3.94
CA ILE A 171 7.00 -0.34 3.25
C ILE A 171 6.63 1.05 3.82
N GLY A 172 5.37 1.26 4.19
CA GLY A 172 4.94 2.51 4.82
C GLY A 172 5.58 2.76 6.18
N GLU A 173 5.77 1.73 6.98
CA GLU A 173 6.42 1.83 8.29
C GLU A 173 7.90 2.18 8.15
N ILE A 174 8.62 1.54 7.23
CA ILE A 174 10.03 1.86 6.95
C ILE A 174 10.17 3.24 6.31
N ALA A 175 9.37 3.55 5.30
CA ALA A 175 9.49 4.79 4.54
C ALA A 175 9.14 6.06 5.36
N SER A 176 8.35 5.91 6.44
CA SER A 176 8.02 7.02 7.33
C SER A 176 8.96 7.20 8.51
N LEU A 177 10.04 6.39 8.64
CA LEU A 177 11.00 6.52 9.72
C LEU A 177 11.70 7.89 9.70
N GLN A 178 11.94 8.42 10.90
CA GLN A 178 12.76 9.58 11.18
C GLN A 178 14.02 9.15 11.94
N MET A 179 15.02 10.01 12.01
CA MET A 179 16.28 9.72 12.69
C MET A 179 16.08 9.33 14.17
N ASN A 180 15.19 10.02 14.89
CA ASN A 180 14.85 9.72 16.28
C ASN A 180 14.03 8.44 16.49
N ASN A 181 13.62 7.76 15.43
CA ASN A 181 12.97 6.46 15.54
C ASN A 181 13.97 5.30 15.67
N ILE A 182 15.25 5.59 15.68
CA ILE A 182 16.32 4.59 15.73
C ILE A 182 17.13 4.79 17.01
N ALA A 183 17.29 3.72 17.78
CA ALA A 183 18.17 3.69 18.95
C ALA A 183 19.21 2.58 18.73
N PHE A 184 20.48 2.93 18.87
CA PHE A 184 21.59 1.97 18.80
C PHE A 184 21.99 1.52 20.21
N ASP A 185 22.38 0.25 20.34
CA ASP A 185 22.93 -0.33 21.56
C ASP A 185 23.98 -1.39 21.21
N ASP A 186 24.54 -2.07 22.23
CA ASP A 186 25.56 -3.13 22.09
C ASP A 186 25.06 -4.36 21.30
N LYS A 187 23.74 -4.56 21.18
CA LYS A 187 23.10 -5.68 20.48
C LYS A 187 22.61 -5.32 19.09
N GLY A 188 22.88 -4.10 18.61
CA GLY A 188 22.48 -3.65 17.30
C GLY A 188 21.69 -2.34 17.30
N ALA A 189 20.49 -2.34 16.70
CA ALA A 189 19.61 -1.18 16.77
C ALA A 189 18.14 -1.58 16.92
N VAL A 190 17.37 -0.68 17.50
CA VAL A 190 15.91 -0.80 17.68
C VAL A 190 15.21 0.25 16.84
N LEU A 191 14.32 -0.18 15.96
CA LEU A 191 13.43 0.68 15.19
C LEU A 191 12.10 0.84 15.94
N ASN A 192 11.69 2.07 16.20
CA ASN A 192 10.35 2.38 16.69
C ASN A 192 9.45 2.67 15.48
N VAL A 193 8.63 1.70 15.09
CA VAL A 193 7.76 1.83 13.90
C VAL A 193 6.33 2.07 14.30
N LEU A 194 5.64 2.94 13.54
CA LEU A 194 4.22 3.22 13.70
C LEU A 194 3.47 2.69 12.47
N GLY A 195 2.65 1.69 12.67
CA GLY A 195 1.84 1.07 11.62
C GLY A 195 0.34 1.21 11.84
N LYS A 196 -0.44 0.64 10.94
CA LYS A 196 -1.91 0.62 11.02
C LYS A 196 -2.43 -0.02 12.32
N THR A 197 -1.66 -0.93 12.91
CA THR A 197 -2.01 -1.70 14.10
C THR A 197 -1.35 -1.16 15.37
N GLY A 198 -0.82 0.06 15.34
CA GLY A 198 -0.16 0.72 16.46
C GLY A 198 1.36 0.77 16.34
N ALA A 199 2.00 1.25 17.39
CA ALA A 199 3.45 1.33 17.52
C ALA A 199 4.02 -0.02 17.95
N ARG A 200 5.23 -0.37 17.43
CA ARG A 200 6.00 -1.51 17.89
C ARG A 200 7.50 -1.28 17.74
N ARG A 201 8.28 -2.05 18.45
CA ARG A 201 9.75 -2.01 18.44
C ARG A 201 10.26 -3.22 17.68
N ILE A 202 11.18 -3.00 16.76
CA ILE A 202 11.79 -4.06 15.95
C ILE A 202 13.30 -4.00 16.15
N ARG A 203 13.91 -5.11 16.61
CA ARG A 203 15.34 -5.28 16.69
C ARG A 203 15.91 -5.59 15.32
N ILE A 204 17.00 -4.93 14.94
CA ILE A 204 17.83 -5.23 13.78
C ILE A 204 19.27 -5.42 14.21
N VAL A 205 19.96 -6.32 13.55
CA VAL A 205 21.38 -6.67 13.78
C VAL A 205 22.16 -6.62 12.47
N SER A 206 21.75 -7.44 11.50
CA SER A 206 22.44 -7.57 10.21
C SER A 206 22.44 -6.31 9.35
N SER A 207 21.42 -5.47 9.49
CA SER A 207 21.28 -4.22 8.73
C SER A 207 22.02 -3.03 9.34
N VAL A 208 22.58 -3.18 10.55
CA VAL A 208 23.17 -2.06 11.31
C VAL A 208 24.32 -1.40 10.56
N SER A 209 25.24 -2.18 9.99
CA SER A 209 26.37 -1.66 9.23
C SER A 209 25.93 -0.82 8.02
N TYR A 210 24.94 -1.29 7.28
CA TYR A 210 24.37 -0.54 6.14
C TYR A 210 23.64 0.72 6.60
N LEU A 211 22.92 0.63 7.73
CA LEU A 211 22.20 1.76 8.31
C LEU A 211 23.16 2.86 8.77
N LEU A 212 24.22 2.51 9.48
CA LEU A 212 25.28 3.44 9.92
C LEU A 212 25.98 4.08 8.72
N ALA A 213 26.33 3.29 7.69
CA ALA A 213 26.92 3.83 6.47
C ALA A 213 26.02 4.89 5.81
N TRP A 214 24.70 4.68 5.83
CA TRP A 214 23.75 5.69 5.33
C TRP A 214 23.65 6.90 6.25
N ILE A 215 23.51 6.72 7.56
CA ILE A 215 23.41 7.80 8.53
C ILE A 215 24.63 8.72 8.48
N ASN A 216 25.83 8.16 8.35
CA ASN A 216 27.08 8.93 8.28
C ASN A 216 27.13 9.90 7.10
N CYS A 217 26.55 9.54 5.96
CA CYS A 217 26.48 10.42 4.78
C CYS A 217 25.10 11.09 4.62
N HIS A 218 24.24 11.02 5.62
CA HIS A 218 22.89 11.60 5.54
C HIS A 218 22.95 13.15 5.60
N PRO A 219 22.28 13.87 4.69
CA PRO A 219 22.35 15.33 4.61
C PRO A 219 21.80 16.08 5.83
N MET A 220 21.02 15.38 6.68
CA MET A 220 20.42 15.92 7.89
C MET A 220 20.69 15.01 9.11
N LYS A 221 21.87 14.42 9.20
CA LYS A 221 22.20 13.42 10.23
C LYS A 221 22.05 13.93 11.69
N ASN A 222 22.20 15.23 11.90
CA ASN A 222 22.12 15.84 13.21
C ASN A 222 20.71 16.36 13.56
N GLU A 223 19.71 16.14 12.69
CA GLU A 223 18.35 16.60 12.89
C GLU A 223 17.45 15.41 13.33
N PRO A 224 17.05 15.31 14.62
CA PRO A 224 16.32 14.14 15.12
C PRO A 224 14.99 13.85 14.41
N LYS A 225 14.31 14.88 13.94
CA LYS A 225 13.03 14.78 13.22
C LYS A 225 13.20 14.68 11.70
N ALA A 226 14.45 14.64 11.19
CA ALA A 226 14.67 14.46 9.76
C ALA A 226 14.16 13.10 9.29
N PRO A 227 13.57 13.02 8.07
CA PRO A 227 13.18 11.74 7.49
C PRO A 227 14.43 10.89 7.25
N LEU A 228 14.38 9.63 7.66
CA LEU A 228 15.50 8.70 7.42
C LEU A 228 15.79 8.51 5.93
N TRP A 229 14.76 8.55 5.10
CA TRP A 229 14.89 8.32 3.66
C TRP A 229 14.69 9.62 2.89
N THR A 230 15.79 10.23 2.47
CA THR A 230 15.79 11.45 1.66
C THR A 230 16.12 11.16 0.21
N ASN A 231 15.70 12.06 -0.68
CA ASN A 231 16.12 11.99 -2.08
C ASN A 231 17.64 12.23 -2.18
N ILE A 232 18.27 11.73 -3.24
CA ILE A 232 19.67 11.97 -3.57
C ILE A 232 19.71 12.92 -4.76
N GLY A 233 20.56 13.92 -4.68
CA GLY A 233 20.74 14.92 -5.73
C GLY A 233 20.76 16.34 -5.16
N ALA A 234 21.39 17.27 -5.86
CA ALA A 234 21.69 18.62 -5.38
C ALA A 234 20.45 19.44 -4.97
N VAL A 235 19.32 19.26 -5.67
CA VAL A 235 18.13 20.11 -5.49
C VAL A 235 17.16 19.60 -4.43
N ASN A 236 17.10 18.29 -4.17
CA ASN A 236 16.06 17.66 -3.34
C ASN A 236 16.59 16.74 -2.24
N ASN A 237 17.86 16.85 -1.88
CA ASN A 237 18.51 15.95 -0.94
C ASN A 237 17.95 15.97 0.50
N ARG A 238 17.19 17.01 0.88
CA ARG A 238 16.52 17.13 2.19
C ARG A 238 15.05 16.70 2.19
N LYS A 239 14.47 16.47 1.01
CA LYS A 239 13.07 16.04 0.93
C LYS A 239 12.95 14.53 1.11
N HIS A 240 11.98 14.10 1.91
CA HIS A 240 11.70 12.69 2.10
C HIS A 240 11.32 11.99 0.79
N MET A 241 11.67 10.73 0.68
CA MET A 241 11.30 9.90 -0.47
C MET A 241 9.82 9.56 -0.43
N GLN A 242 9.11 9.87 -1.50
CA GLN A 242 7.73 9.43 -1.69
C GLN A 242 7.67 7.93 -2.02
N TYR A 243 6.57 7.27 -1.68
CA TYR A 243 6.35 5.85 -1.99
C TYR A 243 6.61 5.50 -3.46
N GLY A 244 6.15 6.36 -4.39
CA GLY A 244 6.39 6.16 -5.81
C GLY A 244 7.88 6.14 -6.18
N THR A 245 8.67 7.04 -5.58
CA THR A 245 10.13 7.10 -5.75
C THR A 245 10.80 5.83 -5.22
N ILE A 246 10.42 5.40 -4.02
CA ILE A 246 10.96 4.16 -3.41
C ILE A 246 10.62 2.95 -4.30
N ARG A 247 9.37 2.85 -4.74
CA ARG A 247 8.93 1.74 -5.60
C ARG A 247 9.72 1.69 -6.91
N THR A 248 9.88 2.82 -7.58
CA THR A 248 10.64 2.92 -8.82
C THR A 248 12.12 2.60 -8.61
N LEU A 249 12.70 3.08 -7.51
CA LEU A 249 14.08 2.75 -7.13
C LEU A 249 14.27 1.25 -6.98
N LEU A 250 13.46 0.62 -6.13
CA LEU A 250 13.56 -0.82 -5.89
C LEU A 250 13.37 -1.63 -7.19
N GLN A 251 12.41 -1.22 -8.04
CA GLN A 251 12.20 -1.87 -9.34
C GLN A 251 13.44 -1.79 -10.24
N LYS A 252 14.11 -0.63 -10.30
CA LYS A 252 15.36 -0.46 -11.04
C LYS A 252 16.48 -1.36 -10.50
N ILE A 253 16.58 -1.49 -9.17
CA ILE A 253 17.58 -2.36 -8.55
C ILE A 253 17.29 -3.83 -8.87
N PHE A 254 16.03 -4.29 -8.83
CA PHE A 254 15.66 -5.65 -9.24
C PHE A 254 16.07 -5.95 -10.68
N VAL A 255 15.83 -5.03 -11.60
CA VAL A 255 16.26 -5.18 -13.00
C VAL A 255 17.79 -5.27 -13.11
N ARG A 256 18.52 -4.37 -12.44
CA ARG A 256 19.99 -4.36 -12.45
C ARG A 256 20.59 -5.63 -11.83
N ALA A 257 19.96 -6.15 -10.78
CA ALA A 257 20.35 -7.39 -10.13
C ALA A 257 20.01 -8.67 -10.93
N GLY A 258 19.30 -8.53 -12.06
CA GLY A 258 18.86 -9.68 -12.87
C GLY A 258 17.81 -10.56 -12.18
N ILE A 259 17.15 -10.07 -11.14
CA ILE A 259 16.16 -10.85 -10.39
C ILE A 259 14.83 -10.84 -11.14
N LYS A 260 14.43 -12.00 -11.69
CA LYS A 260 13.20 -12.17 -12.48
C LYS A 260 11.92 -12.36 -11.66
N LYS A 261 12.02 -12.33 -10.33
CA LYS A 261 10.86 -12.46 -9.43
C LYS A 261 9.93 -11.25 -9.56
N ARG A 262 8.62 -11.49 -9.41
CA ARG A 262 7.62 -10.42 -9.51
C ARG A 262 7.87 -9.34 -8.44
N PHE A 263 8.27 -8.16 -8.87
CA PHE A 263 8.51 -7.04 -7.98
C PHE A 263 7.22 -6.52 -7.35
N ASN A 264 7.22 -6.51 -6.02
CA ASN A 264 6.24 -5.81 -5.16
C ASN A 264 6.97 -5.48 -3.85
N PRO A 265 6.91 -4.25 -3.31
CA PRO A 265 7.56 -3.92 -2.04
C PRO A 265 7.17 -4.84 -0.87
N HIS A 266 5.98 -5.42 -0.87
CA HIS A 266 5.58 -6.41 0.14
C HIS A 266 6.30 -7.76 0.03
N ILE A 267 7.01 -8.03 -1.08
CA ILE A 267 7.75 -9.28 -1.24
C ILE A 267 8.81 -9.45 -0.14
N PHE A 268 9.48 -8.38 0.27
CA PHE A 268 10.45 -8.40 1.37
C PHE A 268 9.81 -8.93 2.66
N ARG A 269 8.62 -8.41 3.00
CA ARG A 269 7.87 -8.82 4.18
C ARG A 269 7.37 -10.27 4.08
N HIS A 270 6.85 -10.68 2.93
CA HIS A 270 6.41 -12.06 2.72
C HIS A 270 7.57 -13.04 2.83
N SER A 271 8.71 -12.73 2.21
CA SER A 271 9.91 -13.56 2.29
C SER A 271 10.43 -13.67 3.72
N ARG A 272 10.49 -12.54 4.46
CA ARG A 272 10.91 -12.56 5.86
C ARG A 272 9.96 -13.32 6.75
N ALA A 273 8.65 -13.20 6.52
CA ALA A 273 7.63 -13.93 7.28
C ALA A 273 7.76 -15.44 7.06
N THR A 274 7.91 -15.88 5.82
CA THR A 274 8.12 -17.29 5.49
C THR A 274 9.44 -17.82 6.08
N PHE A 275 10.51 -17.05 6.01
CA PHE A 275 11.79 -17.42 6.64
C PHE A 275 11.65 -17.59 8.16
N LEU A 276 11.06 -16.59 8.83
CA LEU A 276 10.90 -16.62 10.29
C LEU A 276 9.89 -17.67 10.78
N ALA A 277 8.99 -18.14 9.94
CA ALA A 277 8.06 -19.22 10.29
C ALA A 277 8.78 -20.55 10.59
N ASN A 278 10.04 -20.70 10.19
CA ASN A 278 10.84 -21.86 10.56
C ASN A 278 11.43 -21.78 11.99
N PHE A 279 11.38 -20.61 12.63
CA PHE A 279 12.05 -20.35 13.90
C PHE A 279 11.11 -19.81 14.98
N LEU A 280 9.99 -19.18 14.58
CA LEU A 280 9.07 -18.51 15.48
C LEU A 280 7.71 -19.18 15.47
N THR A 281 7.07 -19.24 16.63
CA THR A 281 5.67 -19.66 16.74
C THR A 281 4.72 -18.64 16.07
N GLU A 282 3.50 -19.07 15.76
CA GLU A 282 2.48 -18.18 15.18
C GLU A 282 2.22 -16.94 16.06
N ALA A 283 2.18 -17.13 17.38
CA ALA A 283 1.99 -16.03 18.33
C ALA A 283 3.14 -15.01 18.24
N GLN A 284 4.39 -15.48 18.19
CA GLN A 284 5.58 -14.63 18.04
C GLN A 284 5.57 -13.89 16.69
N LEU A 285 5.20 -14.58 15.60
CA LEU A 285 5.07 -13.96 14.27
C LEU A 285 4.01 -12.85 14.28
N LYS A 286 2.85 -13.09 14.92
CA LYS A 286 1.79 -12.07 15.05
C LYS A 286 2.30 -10.81 15.75
N VAL A 287 3.03 -10.96 16.84
CA VAL A 287 3.63 -9.84 17.57
C VAL A 287 4.67 -9.14 16.71
N TYR A 288 5.61 -9.89 16.14
CA TYR A 288 6.71 -9.35 15.32
C TYR A 288 6.21 -8.53 14.13
N PHE A 289 5.29 -9.11 13.36
CA PHE A 289 4.74 -8.46 12.17
C PHE A 289 3.60 -7.48 12.47
N GLY A 290 3.08 -7.42 13.69
CA GLY A 290 1.90 -6.63 14.04
C GLY A 290 0.68 -7.10 13.26
N TRP A 291 0.46 -8.42 13.20
CA TRP A 291 -0.77 -9.01 12.66
C TRP A 291 -1.84 -9.03 13.75
N VAL A 292 -3.05 -8.60 13.40
CA VAL A 292 -4.22 -8.73 14.27
C VAL A 292 -4.99 -10.01 13.93
N GLN A 293 -5.78 -10.50 14.88
CA GLN A 293 -6.62 -11.68 14.69
C GLN A 293 -7.54 -11.47 13.48
N GLY A 294 -7.53 -12.41 12.51
CA GLY A 294 -8.29 -12.29 11.26
C GLY A 294 -7.60 -11.50 10.15
N SER A 295 -6.34 -11.10 10.29
CA SER A 295 -5.53 -10.63 9.16
C SER A 295 -4.88 -11.85 8.50
N ASP A 296 -5.42 -12.26 7.34
CA ASP A 296 -4.81 -13.26 6.46
C ASP A 296 -3.53 -12.70 5.82
#